data_76f11ac529fbf813be572eb9b9fddbdb
#
_entry.id   76f11ac529fbf813be572eb9b9fddbdb
#
_cell.length_a   1.000
_cell.length_b   1.000
_cell.length_c   1.000
_cell.angle_alpha   90.00
_cell.angle_beta   90.00
_cell.angle_gamma   90.00
#
_symmetry.space_group_name_H-M   'P 1'
#
loop_
_entity.id
_entity.type
_entity.pdbx_description
1 polymer ?
#
loop_
_entity_poly.entity_id
_entity_poly.type
_entity_poly.pdbx_seq_one_letter_code
_entity_poly.pdbx_strand_id
1 'polypeptide(L)'
;MGPQPPDESGVTWMFTKILVAIEDFDQSQNALELVKNVATDGTQVRALHLRERELSGYRWYSRESSSEAALVADAAVFEFRMAGLAAGGGVRHAVVDRVAEGILAEAREWDADLIVLGSPRRGEVIARLFGSVTQRVLQRSSCPVIVAPRQARGRQEELAAASSPRDHG
;
A
#
# COMPACT_ATOMS: atom_id res chain seq x y z
N MET A 1 8.06 -9.07 19.45
CA MET A 1 8.91 -8.07 20.11
C MET A 1 8.44 -6.73 19.57
N GLY A 2 7.77 -5.90 20.37
CA GLY A 2 7.25 -4.62 19.94
C GLY A 2 8.38 -3.63 19.63
N PRO A 3 8.07 -2.48 18.99
CA PRO A 3 9.07 -1.47 18.70
C PRO A 3 9.78 -1.03 19.97
N GLN A 4 11.12 -0.97 19.92
CA GLN A 4 11.93 -0.52 21.05
C GLN A 4 11.57 0.92 21.39
N PRO A 5 11.50 1.28 22.70
CA PRO A 5 11.27 2.65 23.10
C PRO A 5 12.44 3.53 22.67
N PRO A 6 12.18 4.81 22.38
CA PRO A 6 13.20 5.74 21.89
C PRO A 6 14.29 6.01 22.95
N ASP A 7 15.51 6.14 22.47
CA ASP A 7 16.61 6.75 23.19
C ASP A 7 16.28 8.22 23.52
N GLU A 8 16.70 8.71 24.69
CA GLU A 8 16.36 10.05 25.23
C GLU A 8 16.87 11.25 24.40
N SER A 9 17.40 11.04 23.21
CA SER A 9 17.99 12.07 22.33
C SER A 9 17.11 12.52 21.15
N GLY A 10 15.80 12.32 21.23
CA GLY A 10 14.86 12.77 20.20
C GLY A 10 14.20 11.61 19.47
N VAL A 11 12.91 11.50 19.67
CA VAL A 11 12.06 10.42 19.12
C VAL A 11 12.08 10.44 17.61
N THR A 12 12.96 9.68 16.99
CA THR A 12 12.85 9.34 15.59
C THR A 12 12.19 7.97 15.51
N TRP A 13 10.92 7.93 15.17
CA TRP A 13 10.23 6.70 14.82
C TRP A 13 10.80 6.20 13.51
N MET A 14 11.69 5.23 13.57
CA MET A 14 12.26 4.58 12.39
C MET A 14 11.51 3.27 12.17
N PHE A 15 10.76 3.21 11.08
CA PHE A 15 10.18 1.95 10.64
C PHE A 15 11.25 1.12 9.94
N THR A 16 11.41 -0.12 10.40
CA THR A 16 12.41 -1.04 9.87
C THR A 16 11.82 -2.02 8.86
N LYS A 17 10.53 -2.33 8.99
CA LYS A 17 9.82 -3.27 8.12
C LYS A 17 8.44 -2.74 7.73
N ILE A 18 8.34 -2.15 6.56
CA ILE A 18 7.11 -1.56 6.04
C ILE A 18 6.41 -2.53 5.09
N LEU A 19 5.20 -2.97 5.43
CA LEU A 19 4.33 -3.73 4.55
C LEU A 19 3.42 -2.78 3.78
N VAL A 20 3.44 -2.85 2.45
CA VAL A 20 2.58 -2.05 1.58
C VAL A 20 1.60 -2.97 0.87
N ALA A 21 0.31 -2.82 1.15
CA ALA A 21 -0.73 -3.55 0.42
C ALA A 21 -1.15 -2.79 -0.83
N ILE A 22 -1.06 -3.44 -1.98
CA ILE A 22 -1.27 -2.88 -3.31
C ILE A 22 -2.43 -3.61 -3.97
N GLU A 23 -3.48 -2.88 -4.31
CA GLU A 23 -4.63 -3.42 -5.06
C GLU A 23 -4.39 -3.30 -6.57
N ASP A 24 -3.94 -2.14 -7.01
CA ASP A 24 -3.69 -1.77 -8.39
C ASP A 24 -2.50 -0.81 -8.42
N PHE A 25 -1.57 -0.99 -9.35
CA PHE A 25 -0.34 -0.21 -9.37
C PHE A 25 -0.60 1.29 -9.53
N ASP A 26 -1.44 1.69 -10.48
CA ASP A 26 -1.72 3.10 -10.77
C ASP A 26 -2.44 3.80 -9.61
N GLN A 27 -3.33 3.07 -8.92
CA GLN A 27 -4.07 3.61 -7.78
C GLN A 27 -3.25 3.64 -6.49
N SER A 28 -2.17 2.89 -6.43
CA SER A 28 -1.30 2.77 -5.26
C SER A 28 -0.14 3.77 -5.26
N GLN A 29 0.00 4.62 -6.30
CA GLN A 29 1.12 5.57 -6.42
C GLN A 29 1.34 6.43 -5.18
N ASN A 30 0.26 6.90 -4.55
CA ASN A 30 0.39 7.68 -3.32
C ASN A 30 0.89 6.87 -2.13
N ALA A 31 0.52 5.58 -2.05
CA ALA A 31 1.06 4.69 -1.04
C ALA A 31 2.55 4.44 -1.29
N LEU A 32 2.96 4.27 -2.55
CA LEU A 32 4.37 4.11 -2.93
C LEU A 32 5.18 5.36 -2.57
N GLU A 33 4.69 6.55 -2.93
CA GLU A 33 5.34 7.82 -2.59
C GLU A 33 5.41 8.05 -1.07
N LEU A 34 4.34 7.72 -0.35
CA LEU A 34 4.34 7.82 1.10
C LEU A 34 5.44 6.95 1.72
N VAL A 35 5.58 5.71 1.26
CA VAL A 35 6.63 4.79 1.74
C VAL A 35 8.02 5.33 1.46
N LYS A 36 8.27 5.86 0.25
CA LYS A 36 9.56 6.50 -0.10
C LYS A 36 9.90 7.66 0.83
N ASN A 37 8.89 8.39 1.34
CA ASN A 37 9.07 9.53 2.24
C ASN A 37 9.26 9.15 3.71
N VAL A 38 8.74 8.00 4.15
CA VAL A 38 8.84 7.56 5.56
C VAL A 38 9.92 6.51 5.78
N ALA A 39 10.40 5.87 4.71
CA ALA A 39 11.51 4.93 4.78
C ALA A 39 12.83 5.67 5.02
N THR A 40 13.70 5.04 5.78
CA THR A 40 15.05 5.53 6.11
C THR A 40 16.10 4.48 5.71
N ASP A 41 17.38 4.81 5.86
CA ASP A 41 18.46 3.86 5.64
C ASP A 41 18.26 2.60 6.51
N GLY A 42 18.27 1.43 5.86
CA GLY A 42 18.02 0.14 6.52
C GLY A 42 16.55 -0.30 6.58
N THR A 43 15.60 0.55 6.17
CA THR A 43 14.20 0.13 6.04
C THR A 43 14.05 -0.93 4.96
N GLN A 44 13.39 -2.04 5.32
CA GLN A 44 12.96 -3.08 4.39
C GLN A 44 11.51 -2.85 4.02
N VAL A 45 11.21 -2.91 2.72
CA VAL A 45 9.85 -2.74 2.21
C VAL A 45 9.35 -4.04 1.60
N ARG A 46 8.13 -4.44 1.96
CA ARG A 46 7.45 -5.59 1.34
C ARG A 46 6.19 -5.14 0.64
N ALA A 47 6.17 -5.25 -0.69
CA ALA A 47 4.98 -5.03 -1.50
C ALA A 47 4.13 -6.31 -1.53
N LEU A 48 2.88 -6.22 -1.12
CA LEU A 48 1.93 -7.33 -1.08
C LEU A 48 0.76 -7.05 -2.00
N HIS A 49 0.56 -7.89 -3.00
CA HIS A 49 -0.68 -7.94 -3.76
C HIS A 49 -1.51 -9.15 -3.35
N LEU A 50 -2.80 -8.95 -3.10
CA LEU A 50 -3.72 -10.02 -2.73
C LEU A 50 -4.60 -10.37 -3.92
N ARG A 51 -4.29 -11.50 -4.56
CA ARG A 51 -5.11 -12.04 -5.63
C ARG A 51 -6.39 -12.63 -5.06
N GLU A 52 -7.48 -11.91 -5.31
CA GLU A 52 -8.80 -12.31 -4.82
C GLU A 52 -9.34 -13.53 -5.57
N ARG A 53 -9.91 -14.46 -4.82
CA ARG A 53 -10.54 -15.66 -5.33
C ARG A 53 -11.94 -15.81 -4.75
N GLU A 54 -12.88 -16.14 -5.59
CA GLU A 54 -14.27 -16.42 -5.24
C GLU A 54 -14.62 -17.86 -5.57
N LEU A 55 -15.34 -18.55 -4.68
CA LEU A 55 -15.85 -19.88 -4.92
C LEU A 55 -17.25 -19.78 -5.52
N SER A 56 -17.40 -20.25 -6.75
CA SER A 56 -18.72 -20.37 -7.40
C SER A 56 -18.97 -21.84 -7.75
N GLY A 57 -19.93 -22.44 -7.07
CA GLY A 57 -20.16 -23.88 -7.11
C GLY A 57 -18.93 -24.63 -6.56
N TYR A 58 -18.31 -25.48 -7.39
CA TYR A 58 -17.12 -26.27 -7.04
C TYR A 58 -15.82 -25.71 -7.64
N ARG A 59 -15.85 -24.49 -8.22
CA ARG A 59 -14.68 -23.90 -8.89
C ARG A 59 -14.29 -22.57 -8.26
N TRP A 60 -12.98 -22.37 -8.17
CA TRP A 60 -12.40 -21.10 -7.79
C TRP A 60 -12.21 -20.22 -9.02
N TYR A 61 -12.69 -18.98 -8.93
CA TYR A 61 -12.52 -17.94 -9.95
C TYR A 61 -11.68 -16.80 -9.38
N SER A 62 -10.93 -16.15 -10.23
CA SER A 62 -10.24 -14.89 -9.93
C SER A 62 -10.47 -13.95 -11.10
N ARG A 63 -10.60 -12.67 -10.81
CA ARG A 63 -10.78 -11.63 -11.84
C ARG A 63 -9.50 -11.36 -12.62
N GLU A 64 -8.35 -11.72 -12.05
CA GLU A 64 -7.04 -11.57 -12.64
C GLU A 64 -6.32 -12.91 -12.75
N SER A 65 -5.43 -13.03 -13.71
CA SER A 65 -4.52 -14.17 -13.86
C SER A 65 -3.38 -14.11 -12.83
N SER A 66 -2.64 -15.20 -12.68
CA SER A 66 -1.46 -15.21 -11.80
C SER A 66 -0.35 -14.30 -12.32
N SER A 67 -0.23 -14.13 -13.64
CA SER A 67 0.76 -13.25 -14.27
C SER A 67 0.42 -11.78 -14.08
N GLU A 68 -0.85 -11.39 -14.18
CA GLU A 68 -1.30 -10.01 -13.90
C GLU A 68 -1.05 -9.65 -12.44
N ALA A 69 -1.43 -10.52 -11.51
CA ALA A 69 -1.16 -10.32 -10.09
C ALA A 69 0.34 -10.16 -9.79
N ALA A 70 1.19 -10.98 -10.41
CA ALA A 70 2.63 -10.87 -10.24
C ALA A 70 3.18 -9.53 -10.76
N LEU A 71 2.70 -9.07 -11.93
CA LEU A 71 3.12 -7.79 -12.49
C LEU A 71 2.82 -6.60 -11.55
N VAL A 72 1.68 -6.62 -10.85
CA VAL A 72 1.34 -5.56 -9.88
C VAL A 72 2.36 -5.51 -8.73
N ALA A 73 2.68 -6.66 -8.15
CA ALA A 73 3.64 -6.75 -7.06
C ALA A 73 5.07 -6.39 -7.53
N ASP A 74 5.49 -6.92 -8.68
CA ASP A 74 6.83 -6.72 -9.23
C ASP A 74 7.06 -5.26 -9.62
N ALA A 75 6.05 -4.58 -10.20
CA ALA A 75 6.14 -3.16 -10.52
C ALA A 75 6.38 -2.30 -9.27
N ALA A 76 5.69 -2.60 -8.17
CA ALA A 76 5.89 -1.87 -6.92
C ALA A 76 7.28 -2.15 -6.31
N VAL A 77 7.72 -3.39 -6.32
CA VAL A 77 9.09 -3.76 -5.87
C VAL A 77 10.14 -3.02 -6.70
N PHE A 78 9.94 -2.96 -8.02
CA PHE A 78 10.85 -2.23 -8.92
C PHE A 78 10.92 -0.74 -8.55
N GLU A 79 9.79 -0.08 -8.35
CA GLU A 79 9.73 1.34 -7.95
C GLU A 79 10.48 1.60 -6.64
N PHE A 80 10.31 0.75 -5.62
CA PHE A 80 11.03 0.90 -4.36
C PHE A 80 12.55 0.70 -4.53
N ARG A 81 12.96 -0.28 -5.33
CA ARG A 81 14.37 -0.53 -5.60
C ARG A 81 15.01 0.61 -6.39
N MET A 82 14.29 1.19 -7.36
CA MET A 82 14.75 2.37 -8.09
C MET A 82 14.89 3.60 -7.18
N ALA A 83 14.13 3.68 -6.11
CA ALA A 83 14.28 4.68 -5.06
C ALA A 83 15.38 4.36 -4.02
N GLY A 84 16.15 3.28 -4.22
CA GLY A 84 17.26 2.89 -3.33
C GLY A 84 16.84 2.08 -2.10
N LEU A 85 15.58 1.65 -2.00
CA LEU A 85 15.08 0.91 -0.85
C LEU A 85 15.34 -0.60 -0.99
N ALA A 86 15.59 -1.26 0.14
CA ALA A 86 15.65 -2.72 0.21
C ALA A 86 14.22 -3.28 0.10
N ALA A 87 13.79 -3.67 -1.11
CA ALA A 87 12.43 -4.07 -1.39
C ALA A 87 12.32 -5.49 -1.92
N GLY A 88 11.28 -6.17 -1.44
CA GLY A 88 10.80 -7.46 -1.92
C GLY A 88 9.28 -7.50 -1.85
N GLY A 89 8.68 -8.61 -2.25
CA GLY A 89 7.24 -8.75 -2.19
C GLY A 89 6.74 -9.91 -3.02
N GLY A 90 5.44 -9.96 -3.19
CA GLY A 90 4.79 -10.99 -3.98
C GLY A 90 3.28 -10.99 -3.85
N VAL A 91 2.71 -12.08 -4.35
CA VAL A 91 1.27 -12.29 -4.39
C VAL A 91 0.87 -13.33 -3.36
N ARG A 92 -0.17 -13.03 -2.59
CA ARG A 92 -0.90 -14.03 -1.80
C ARG A 92 -2.32 -14.21 -2.35
N HIS A 93 -2.88 -15.38 -2.13
CA HIS A 93 -4.28 -15.63 -2.43
C HIS A 93 -5.16 -15.30 -1.23
N ALA A 94 -6.24 -14.58 -1.48
CA ALA A 94 -7.27 -14.34 -0.48
C ALA A 94 -8.66 -14.68 -1.04
N VAL A 95 -9.56 -15.13 -0.19
CA VAL A 95 -10.98 -15.15 -0.52
C VAL A 95 -11.48 -13.71 -0.51
N VAL A 96 -12.37 -13.32 -1.43
CA VAL A 96 -12.86 -11.95 -1.64
C VAL A 96 -13.14 -11.20 -0.33
N ASP A 97 -13.82 -11.83 0.63
CA ASP A 97 -14.15 -11.18 1.90
C ASP A 97 -13.03 -11.25 2.97
N ARG A 98 -11.88 -11.82 2.63
CA ARG A 98 -10.77 -12.09 3.55
C ARG A 98 -9.45 -11.41 3.18
N VAL A 99 -9.51 -10.38 2.38
CA VAL A 99 -8.33 -9.60 1.96
C VAL A 99 -7.64 -8.97 3.17
N ALA A 100 -8.40 -8.39 4.10
CA ALA A 100 -7.85 -7.79 5.32
C ALA A 100 -7.11 -8.81 6.20
N GLU A 101 -7.65 -10.02 6.33
CA GLU A 101 -7.01 -11.13 7.06
C GLU A 101 -5.69 -11.54 6.39
N GLY A 102 -5.63 -11.53 5.06
CA GLY A 102 -4.41 -11.81 4.31
C GLY A 102 -3.32 -10.76 4.57
N ILE A 103 -3.68 -9.47 4.57
CA ILE A 103 -2.75 -8.37 4.91
C ILE A 103 -2.23 -8.52 6.34
N LEU A 104 -3.13 -8.75 7.30
CA LEU A 104 -2.77 -8.89 8.71
C LEU A 104 -1.94 -10.15 8.98
N ALA A 105 -2.17 -11.23 8.24
CA ALA A 105 -1.35 -12.45 8.33
C ALA A 105 0.06 -12.19 7.84
N GLU A 106 0.21 -11.55 6.66
CA GLU A 106 1.53 -11.16 6.12
C GLU A 106 2.29 -10.25 7.06
N ALA A 107 1.60 -9.23 7.61
CA ALA A 107 2.21 -8.30 8.56
C ALA A 107 2.79 -9.03 9.78
N ARG A 108 2.04 -9.97 10.36
CA ARG A 108 2.51 -10.77 11.50
C ARG A 108 3.63 -11.75 11.14
N GLU A 109 3.51 -12.46 10.02
CA GLU A 109 4.50 -13.46 9.59
C GLU A 109 5.84 -12.83 9.25
N TRP A 110 5.81 -11.59 8.77
CA TRP A 110 7.02 -10.86 8.41
C TRP A 110 7.50 -9.92 9.52
N ASP A 111 6.78 -9.81 10.65
CA ASP A 111 7.04 -8.86 11.74
C ASP A 111 7.07 -7.40 11.24
N ALA A 112 6.09 -7.00 10.44
CA ALA A 112 5.97 -5.63 9.98
C ALA A 112 5.73 -4.68 11.16
N ASP A 113 6.43 -3.55 11.18
CA ASP A 113 6.26 -2.49 12.18
C ASP A 113 5.43 -1.30 11.65
N LEU A 114 5.11 -1.31 10.36
CA LEU A 114 4.16 -0.39 9.71
C LEU A 114 3.42 -1.10 8.58
N ILE A 115 2.11 -0.85 8.49
CA ILE A 115 1.30 -1.21 7.32
C ILE A 115 0.91 0.08 6.59
N VAL A 116 1.12 0.11 5.27
CA VAL A 116 0.65 1.20 4.40
C VAL A 116 -0.40 0.66 3.45
N LEU A 117 -1.54 1.34 3.39
CA LEU A 117 -2.66 1.02 2.51
C LEU A 117 -2.92 2.17 1.55
N GLY A 118 -3.31 1.85 0.32
CA GLY A 118 -3.89 2.83 -0.60
C GLY A 118 -5.32 3.22 -0.21
N SER A 119 -5.79 4.35 -0.72
CA SER A 119 -7.20 4.74 -0.58
C SER A 119 -8.10 3.88 -1.47
N PRO A 120 -9.31 3.53 -1.02
CA PRO A 120 -10.26 2.74 -1.79
C PRO A 120 -10.72 3.45 -3.07
N ARG A 121 -11.21 2.66 -4.05
CA ARG A 121 -11.71 3.15 -5.35
C ARG A 121 -12.84 4.18 -5.22
N ARG A 122 -12.92 5.14 -6.17
CA ARG A 122 -14.07 6.04 -6.29
C ARG A 122 -15.32 5.23 -6.60
N GLY A 123 -16.38 5.43 -5.81
CA GLY A 123 -17.71 4.82 -6.05
C GLY A 123 -18.30 4.16 -4.80
N GLU A 124 -17.50 3.79 -3.82
CA GLU A 124 -18.01 3.41 -2.52
C GLU A 124 -18.34 4.68 -1.74
N VAL A 125 -19.62 4.88 -1.61
CA VAL A 125 -20.36 5.94 -0.90
C VAL A 125 -19.49 6.81 0.02
N ILE A 126 -19.52 8.13 -0.24
CA ILE A 126 -18.92 9.22 0.54
C ILE A 126 -19.16 9.12 2.07
N ALA A 127 -20.15 8.32 2.49
CA ALA A 127 -20.50 8.09 3.89
C ALA A 127 -19.59 7.11 4.65
N ARG A 128 -18.71 6.35 3.94
CA ARG A 128 -17.69 5.50 4.57
C ARG A 128 -16.32 5.97 4.11
N LEU A 129 -15.65 6.72 4.96
CA LEU A 129 -14.33 7.30 4.72
C LEU A 129 -13.26 6.26 4.38
N PHE A 130 -13.50 4.98 4.69
CA PHE A 130 -12.59 3.86 4.43
C PHE A 130 -13.35 2.64 3.93
N GLY A 131 -12.82 1.92 2.93
CA GLY A 131 -13.37 0.65 2.47
C GLY A 131 -13.33 -0.43 3.57
N SER A 132 -14.08 -1.50 3.36
CA SER A 132 -14.22 -2.59 4.36
C SER A 132 -12.87 -3.23 4.73
N VAL A 133 -11.94 -3.35 3.78
CA VAL A 133 -10.59 -3.88 3.99
C VAL A 133 -9.80 -2.96 4.91
N THR A 134 -9.72 -1.66 4.57
CA THR A 134 -9.02 -0.66 5.37
C THR A 134 -9.54 -0.60 6.80
N GLN A 135 -10.87 -0.61 6.97
CA GLN A 135 -11.50 -0.59 8.29
C GLN A 135 -11.11 -1.80 9.15
N ARG A 136 -11.13 -3.00 8.55
CA ARG A 136 -10.74 -4.24 9.26
C ARG A 136 -9.26 -4.25 9.60
N VAL A 137 -8.39 -3.78 8.71
CA VAL A 137 -6.95 -3.68 9.00
C VAL A 137 -6.70 -2.72 10.16
N LEU A 138 -7.29 -1.50 10.13
CA LEU A 138 -7.17 -0.52 11.20
C LEU A 138 -7.65 -1.05 12.56
N GLN A 139 -8.72 -1.85 12.58
CA GLN A 139 -9.29 -2.39 13.82
C GLN A 139 -8.48 -3.55 14.42
N ARG A 140 -7.73 -4.30 13.59
CA ARG A 140 -7.11 -5.58 13.99
C ARG A 140 -5.59 -5.60 13.86
N SER A 141 -4.99 -4.53 13.38
CA SER A 141 -3.54 -4.45 13.26
C SER A 141 -2.88 -4.40 14.64
N SER A 142 -1.76 -5.10 14.76
CA SER A 142 -0.87 -5.04 15.93
C SER A 142 0.22 -3.97 15.81
N CYS A 143 0.36 -3.34 14.64
CA CYS A 143 1.29 -2.25 14.39
C CYS A 143 0.57 -1.03 13.79
N PRO A 144 1.20 0.15 13.76
CA PRO A 144 0.68 1.34 13.10
C PRO A 144 0.22 1.07 11.67
N VAL A 145 -0.85 1.76 11.26
CA VAL A 145 -1.39 1.69 9.90
C VAL A 145 -1.53 3.11 9.36
N ILE A 146 -0.95 3.35 8.19
CA ILE A 146 -1.13 4.60 7.46
C ILE A 146 -1.96 4.32 6.21
N VAL A 147 -2.96 5.15 5.98
CA VAL A 147 -3.77 5.11 4.76
C VAL A 147 -3.36 6.30 3.89
N ALA A 148 -2.76 6.01 2.73
CA ALA A 148 -2.35 7.05 1.81
C ALA A 148 -3.56 7.72 1.17
N PRO A 149 -3.65 9.05 1.17
CA PRO A 149 -4.76 9.75 0.55
C PRO A 149 -4.72 9.56 -0.96
N ARG A 150 -5.89 9.59 -1.60
CA ARG A 150 -5.98 9.60 -3.05
C ARG A 150 -5.59 10.97 -3.59
N GLN A 151 -4.78 11.04 -4.64
CA GLN A 151 -4.57 12.32 -5.34
C GLN A 151 -5.88 12.79 -5.98
N ALA A 152 -6.29 14.03 -5.68
CA ALA A 152 -7.30 14.69 -6.48
C ALA A 152 -6.69 14.97 -7.86
N ARG A 153 -7.25 14.40 -8.94
CA ARG A 153 -6.79 14.58 -10.32
C ARG A 153 -6.60 16.06 -10.74
N GLY A 154 -7.21 17.02 -10.03
CA GLY A 154 -7.11 18.45 -10.31
C GLY A 154 -5.78 19.11 -9.95
N ARG A 155 -5.00 18.55 -9.03
CA ARG A 155 -3.77 19.23 -8.55
C ARG A 155 -2.61 19.12 -9.54
N GLN A 156 -2.54 18.06 -10.33
CA GLN A 156 -1.50 17.94 -11.38
C GLN A 156 -1.81 18.79 -12.61
N GLU A 157 -3.08 18.91 -12.99
CA GLU A 157 -3.52 19.80 -14.08
C GLU A 157 -3.34 21.27 -13.70
N GLU A 158 -3.59 21.63 -12.44
CA GLU A 158 -3.41 22.98 -11.92
C GLU A 158 -1.92 23.38 -11.82
N LEU A 159 -1.05 22.47 -11.39
CA LEU A 159 0.41 22.66 -11.38
C LEU A 159 1.00 22.71 -12.81
N ALA A 160 0.52 21.87 -13.72
CA ALA A 160 0.93 21.90 -15.12
C ALA A 160 0.45 23.17 -15.83
N ALA A 161 -0.77 23.62 -15.53
CA ALA A 161 -1.31 24.88 -16.05
C ALA A 161 -0.59 26.12 -15.49
N ALA A 162 -0.15 26.06 -14.22
CA ALA A 162 0.60 27.14 -13.58
C ALA A 162 2.07 27.25 -14.05
N SER A 163 2.63 26.15 -14.58
CA SER A 163 4.00 26.09 -15.09
C SER A 163 4.14 26.40 -16.58
N SER A 164 3.04 26.61 -17.31
CA SER A 164 3.09 27.08 -18.70
C SER A 164 3.53 28.54 -18.75
N PRO A 165 4.64 28.89 -19.44
CA PRO A 165 5.01 30.29 -19.59
C PRO A 165 3.92 31.02 -20.38
N ARG A 166 3.41 32.10 -19.79
CA ARG A 166 2.52 33.04 -20.51
C ARG A 166 3.37 33.74 -21.55
N ASP A 167 3.22 33.32 -22.78
CA ASP A 167 3.77 34.01 -23.94
C ASP A 167 3.06 35.37 -24.03
N HIS A 168 3.75 36.42 -23.65
CA HIS A 168 3.31 37.81 -23.87
C HIS A 168 3.87 38.22 -25.20
N GLY A 169 3.03 38.11 -26.26
CA GLY A 169 3.23 38.79 -27.53
C GLY A 169 2.83 40.28 -27.44
#